data_d9b2d638f7d89b5372e57ac9487971e6
#
_entry.id   d9b2d638f7d89b5372e57ac9487971e6
#
_cell.length_a   1.000
_cell.length_b   1.000
_cell.length_c   1.000
_cell.angle_alpha   90.00
_cell.angle_beta   90.00
_cell.angle_gamma   90.00
#
_symmetry.space_group_name_H-M   'P 1'
#
loop_
_entity.id
_entity.type
_entity.pdbx_description
1 polymer ?
#
loop_
_entity_poly.entity_id
_entity_poly.type
_entity_poly.pdbx_seq_one_letter_code
_entity_poly.pdbx_strand_id
1 'polypeptide(L)'
;MIYGYIRVSSDKQTVENQRFEINNFCDKNNIKIDGWISETISGTKNYDKRKLGKLLKKVQKDDIIICAELSRLGRNLFMIMEILNICMIKECRVWTIKDNYRLGEDIQSKVLAFAFGLSAEIERNLISQRTKEALARKRAEGVILGRPKGSSSKNSYKLCKKENILQEMINNNLSYCEMSRILKVHRNTISNYIKKYMNA
;
A
#
# COMPACT_ATOMS: atom_id res chain seq x y z
N MET A 1 -9.05 -16.00 -15.90
CA MET A 1 -10.37 -15.61 -15.29
C MET A 1 -10.75 -14.19 -15.71
N ILE A 2 -12.06 -13.89 -15.75
CA ILE A 2 -12.55 -12.57 -16.15
C ILE A 2 -13.26 -11.91 -14.96
N TYR A 3 -12.77 -10.75 -14.54
CA TYR A 3 -13.28 -10.04 -13.37
C TYR A 3 -13.97 -8.75 -13.77
N GLY A 4 -15.23 -8.56 -13.35
CA GLY A 4 -15.93 -7.30 -13.41
C GLY A 4 -15.58 -6.41 -12.21
N TYR A 5 -15.00 -5.23 -12.44
CA TYR A 5 -14.65 -4.31 -11.37
C TYR A 5 -15.52 -3.07 -11.37
N ILE A 6 -16.13 -2.77 -10.23
CA ILE A 6 -17.04 -1.65 -10.00
C ILE A 6 -16.55 -0.83 -8.81
N ARG A 7 -16.47 0.50 -8.99
CA ARG A 7 -16.19 1.43 -7.90
C ARG A 7 -17.13 2.62 -7.92
N VAL A 8 -17.73 2.89 -6.78
CA VAL A 8 -18.56 4.08 -6.55
C VAL A 8 -18.05 4.86 -5.33
N SER A 9 -18.37 6.16 -5.23
CA SER A 9 -18.02 6.98 -4.08
C SER A 9 -19.06 6.87 -2.95
N SER A 10 -20.35 6.80 -3.27
CA SER A 10 -21.42 6.80 -2.26
C SER A 10 -22.77 6.24 -2.71
N ASP A 11 -23.01 5.98 -4.01
CA ASP A 11 -24.35 5.74 -4.52
C ASP A 11 -24.55 4.29 -5.00
N LYS A 12 -25.60 3.61 -4.48
CA LYS A 12 -25.97 2.25 -4.87
C LYS A 12 -26.48 2.18 -6.33
N GLN A 13 -27.22 3.19 -6.78
CA GLN A 13 -27.77 3.22 -8.14
C GLN A 13 -26.66 3.26 -9.21
N THR A 14 -25.54 3.90 -8.91
CA THR A 14 -24.36 3.92 -9.78
C THR A 14 -23.66 2.55 -9.88
N VAL A 15 -23.77 1.69 -8.85
CA VAL A 15 -23.24 0.30 -8.90
C VAL A 15 -24.01 -0.52 -9.92
N GLU A 16 -25.32 -0.45 -9.90
CA GLU A 16 -26.19 -1.21 -10.79
C GLU A 16 -26.00 -0.76 -12.25
N ASN A 17 -25.87 0.55 -12.47
CA ASN A 17 -25.61 1.08 -13.80
C ASN A 17 -24.27 0.58 -14.37
N GLN A 18 -23.18 0.61 -13.59
CA GLN A 18 -21.90 0.08 -14.03
C GLN A 18 -21.96 -1.43 -14.29
N ARG A 19 -22.66 -2.18 -13.43
CA ARG A 19 -22.87 -3.61 -13.64
C ARG A 19 -23.63 -3.91 -14.91
N PHE A 20 -24.67 -3.15 -15.18
CA PHE A 20 -25.46 -3.26 -16.40
C PHE A 20 -24.62 -2.97 -17.66
N GLU A 21 -23.82 -1.87 -17.64
CA GLU A 21 -22.91 -1.53 -18.74
C GLU A 21 -21.91 -2.67 -19.01
N ILE A 22 -21.31 -3.22 -17.96
CA ILE A 22 -20.34 -4.31 -18.10
C ILE A 22 -21.01 -5.59 -18.61
N ASN A 23 -22.20 -5.96 -18.11
CA ASN A 23 -22.93 -7.12 -18.59
C ASN A 23 -23.30 -6.98 -20.08
N ASN A 24 -23.87 -5.84 -20.49
CA ASN A 24 -24.22 -5.60 -21.89
C ASN A 24 -22.99 -5.69 -22.82
N PHE A 25 -21.83 -5.20 -22.35
CA PHE A 25 -20.60 -5.34 -23.13
C PHE A 25 -20.16 -6.81 -23.22
N CYS A 26 -20.25 -7.54 -22.13
CA CYS A 26 -19.88 -8.96 -22.09
C CYS A 26 -20.81 -9.81 -22.95
N ASP A 27 -22.11 -9.58 -22.89
CA ASP A 27 -23.11 -10.30 -23.67
C ASP A 27 -22.89 -10.07 -25.18
N LYS A 28 -22.64 -8.82 -25.61
CA LYS A 28 -22.33 -8.50 -27.00
C LYS A 28 -21.04 -9.15 -27.52
N ASN A 29 -20.09 -9.44 -26.65
CA ASN A 29 -18.81 -10.04 -27.03
C ASN A 29 -18.72 -11.53 -26.67
N ASN A 30 -19.82 -12.19 -26.25
CA ASN A 30 -19.86 -13.57 -25.80
C ASN A 30 -18.86 -13.87 -24.66
N ILE A 31 -18.72 -12.94 -23.72
CA ILE A 31 -17.79 -13.03 -22.60
C ILE A 31 -18.57 -13.34 -21.33
N LYS A 32 -18.08 -14.31 -20.52
CA LYS A 32 -18.67 -14.63 -19.22
C LYS A 32 -17.76 -14.11 -18.09
N ILE A 33 -18.35 -13.35 -17.16
CA ILE A 33 -17.63 -12.86 -15.99
C ILE A 33 -17.57 -13.98 -14.94
N ASP A 34 -16.36 -14.32 -14.49
CA ASP A 34 -16.11 -15.32 -13.46
C ASP A 34 -16.23 -14.78 -12.05
N GLY A 35 -15.96 -13.49 -11.86
CA GLY A 35 -16.02 -12.86 -10.54
C GLY A 35 -16.29 -11.37 -10.56
N TRP A 36 -16.99 -10.89 -9.53
CA TRP A 36 -17.30 -9.47 -9.37
C TRP A 36 -16.58 -8.88 -8.16
N ILE A 37 -15.95 -7.73 -8.36
CA ILE A 37 -15.37 -6.93 -7.29
C ILE A 37 -16.07 -5.57 -7.28
N SER A 38 -16.84 -5.32 -6.23
CA SER A 38 -17.53 -4.05 -6.03
C SER A 38 -17.06 -3.41 -4.73
N GLU A 39 -16.76 -2.11 -4.80
CA GLU A 39 -16.36 -1.32 -3.64
C GLU A 39 -16.94 0.09 -3.65
N THR A 40 -17.37 0.54 -2.47
CA THR A 40 -17.84 1.91 -2.23
C THR A 40 -16.75 2.67 -1.53
N ILE A 41 -15.91 3.38 -2.32
CA ILE A 41 -14.73 4.06 -1.79
C ILE A 41 -14.28 5.19 -2.72
N SER A 42 -13.70 6.25 -2.14
CA SER A 42 -13.11 7.32 -2.94
C SER A 42 -11.96 6.81 -3.82
N GLY A 43 -11.94 7.23 -5.08
CA GLY A 43 -10.84 6.92 -6.00
C GLY A 43 -9.51 7.58 -5.65
N THR A 44 -9.47 8.51 -4.69
CA THR A 44 -8.24 9.12 -4.16
C THR A 44 -7.52 8.22 -3.16
N LYS A 45 -8.22 7.23 -2.58
CA LYS A 45 -7.61 6.28 -1.66
C LYS A 45 -6.69 5.33 -2.43
N ASN A 46 -5.50 5.08 -1.88
CA ASN A 46 -4.52 4.20 -2.49
C ASN A 46 -5.13 2.80 -2.77
N TYR A 47 -4.88 2.26 -3.97
CA TYR A 47 -5.42 0.97 -4.42
C TYR A 47 -5.05 -0.21 -3.51
N ASP A 48 -3.87 -0.19 -2.87
CA ASP A 48 -3.43 -1.24 -1.94
C ASP A 48 -4.39 -1.46 -0.76
N LYS A 49 -5.02 -0.37 -0.31
CA LYS A 49 -5.99 -0.37 0.81
C LYS A 49 -7.43 -0.64 0.35
N ARG A 50 -7.61 -0.99 -0.92
CA ARG A 50 -8.90 -1.23 -1.56
C ARG A 50 -9.07 -2.72 -1.92
N LYS A 51 -10.31 -3.11 -2.26
CA LYS A 51 -10.57 -4.44 -2.83
C LYS A 51 -9.81 -4.65 -4.16
N LEU A 52 -9.58 -3.56 -4.90
CA LEU A 52 -8.74 -3.58 -6.11
C LEU A 52 -7.32 -4.10 -5.82
N GLY A 53 -6.67 -3.65 -4.75
CA GLY A 53 -5.35 -4.14 -4.38
C GLY A 53 -5.31 -5.64 -4.09
N LYS A 54 -6.39 -6.17 -3.47
CA LYS A 54 -6.54 -7.63 -3.27
C LYS A 54 -6.70 -8.36 -4.61
N LEU A 55 -7.49 -7.80 -5.53
CA LEU A 55 -7.63 -8.33 -6.89
C LEU A 55 -6.30 -8.33 -7.62
N LEU A 56 -5.57 -7.21 -7.61
CA LEU A 56 -4.27 -7.08 -8.27
C LEU A 56 -3.21 -8.08 -7.73
N LYS A 57 -3.31 -8.48 -6.46
CA LYS A 57 -2.45 -9.54 -5.90
C LYS A 57 -2.83 -10.92 -6.41
N LYS A 58 -4.12 -11.16 -6.64
CA LYS A 58 -4.70 -12.46 -7.02
C LYS A 58 -4.58 -12.76 -8.52
N VAL A 59 -4.71 -11.75 -9.38
CA VAL A 59 -4.71 -11.93 -10.84
C VAL A 59 -3.41 -12.56 -11.34
N GLN A 60 -3.56 -13.39 -12.35
CA GLN A 60 -2.51 -14.13 -13.02
C GLN A 60 -2.44 -13.75 -14.51
N LYS A 61 -1.48 -14.32 -15.22
CA LYS A 61 -1.34 -14.18 -16.66
C LYS A 61 -2.66 -14.54 -17.36
N ASP A 62 -3.00 -13.78 -18.40
CA ASP A 62 -4.21 -13.91 -19.23
C ASP A 62 -5.53 -13.66 -18.49
N ASP A 63 -5.52 -13.27 -17.20
CA ASP A 63 -6.72 -12.78 -16.54
C ASP A 63 -7.14 -11.43 -17.13
N ILE A 64 -8.45 -11.15 -17.12
CA ILE A 64 -9.01 -9.90 -17.66
C ILE A 64 -9.75 -9.16 -16.54
N ILE A 65 -9.46 -7.88 -16.39
CA ILE A 65 -10.22 -6.97 -15.53
C ILE A 65 -11.05 -6.04 -16.43
N ILE A 66 -12.36 -6.10 -16.31
CA ILE A 66 -13.29 -5.25 -17.07
C ILE A 66 -13.88 -4.19 -16.13
N CYS A 67 -13.81 -2.92 -16.52
CA CYS A 67 -14.45 -1.83 -15.79
C CYS A 67 -15.12 -0.83 -16.76
N ALA A 68 -16.00 0.02 -16.24
CA ALA A 68 -16.73 0.97 -17.09
C ALA A 68 -15.79 2.02 -17.72
N GLU A 69 -14.84 2.53 -16.97
CA GLU A 69 -13.87 3.56 -17.38
C GLU A 69 -12.61 3.52 -16.53
N LEU A 70 -11.48 4.07 -17.03
CA LEU A 70 -10.20 4.10 -16.31
C LEU A 70 -10.30 4.84 -14.96
N SER A 71 -11.17 5.84 -14.86
CA SER A 71 -11.40 6.59 -13.61
C SER A 71 -11.89 5.72 -12.46
N ARG A 72 -12.39 4.51 -12.73
CA ARG A 72 -12.78 3.54 -11.69
C ARG A 72 -11.56 2.91 -11.04
N LEU A 73 -10.49 2.71 -11.77
CA LEU A 73 -9.22 2.20 -11.23
C LEU A 73 -8.56 3.21 -10.28
N GLY A 74 -8.46 4.47 -10.68
CA GLY A 74 -7.87 5.54 -9.90
C GLY A 74 -8.42 6.91 -10.28
N ARG A 75 -8.24 7.92 -9.43
CA ARG A 75 -8.71 9.28 -9.71
C ARG A 75 -7.63 10.17 -10.29
N ASN A 76 -6.38 9.86 -10.08
CA ASN A 76 -5.26 10.54 -10.71
C ASN A 76 -4.57 9.62 -11.71
N LEU A 77 -3.95 10.25 -12.69
CA LEU A 77 -3.29 9.57 -13.79
C LEU A 77 -2.19 8.60 -13.28
N PHE A 78 -1.38 9.02 -12.31
CA PHE A 78 -0.30 8.22 -11.76
C PHE A 78 -0.76 6.91 -11.11
N MET A 79 -1.86 6.96 -10.35
CA MET A 79 -2.45 5.75 -9.75
C MET A 79 -2.97 4.79 -10.83
N ILE A 80 -3.61 5.30 -11.87
CA ILE A 80 -4.09 4.50 -13.00
C ILE A 80 -2.90 3.82 -13.68
N MET A 81 -1.83 4.57 -13.94
CA MET A 81 -0.61 4.08 -14.55
C MET A 81 0.07 2.99 -13.72
N GLU A 82 0.16 3.18 -12.41
CA GLU A 82 0.74 2.20 -11.50
C GLU A 82 -0.05 0.89 -11.53
N ILE A 83 -1.39 0.97 -11.56
CA ILE A 83 -2.26 -0.19 -11.67
C ILE A 83 -2.07 -0.89 -13.03
N LEU A 84 -2.05 -0.14 -14.13
CA LEU A 84 -1.82 -0.70 -15.47
C LEU A 84 -0.44 -1.33 -15.61
N ASN A 85 0.59 -0.72 -15.02
CA ASN A 85 1.95 -1.29 -14.98
C ASN A 85 1.98 -2.62 -14.21
N ILE A 86 1.30 -2.72 -13.06
CA ILE A 86 1.17 -3.99 -12.33
C ILE A 86 0.48 -5.05 -13.19
N CYS A 87 -0.59 -4.68 -13.89
CA CYS A 87 -1.30 -5.60 -14.78
C CYS A 87 -0.40 -6.04 -15.94
N MET A 88 0.40 -5.14 -16.51
CA MET A 88 1.35 -5.45 -17.58
C MET A 88 2.46 -6.40 -17.11
N ILE A 89 3.05 -6.17 -15.93
CA ILE A 89 4.08 -7.06 -15.35
C ILE A 89 3.51 -8.46 -15.10
N LYS A 90 2.24 -8.56 -14.71
CA LYS A 90 1.56 -9.83 -14.48
C LYS A 90 0.96 -10.45 -15.75
N GLU A 91 1.14 -9.81 -16.89
CA GLU A 91 0.54 -10.20 -18.16
C GLU A 91 -0.99 -10.34 -18.08
N CYS A 92 -1.65 -9.56 -17.21
CA CYS A 92 -3.09 -9.51 -17.12
C CYS A 92 -3.63 -8.34 -17.95
N ARG A 93 -4.82 -8.48 -18.51
CA ARG A 93 -5.45 -7.51 -19.41
C ARG A 93 -6.40 -6.61 -18.65
N VAL A 94 -6.51 -5.35 -19.08
CA VAL A 94 -7.49 -4.41 -18.54
C VAL A 94 -8.31 -3.84 -19.69
N TRP A 95 -9.62 -3.99 -19.61
CA TRP A 95 -10.54 -3.47 -20.62
C TRP A 95 -11.47 -2.44 -19.99
N THR A 96 -11.64 -1.31 -20.67
CA THR A 96 -12.63 -0.30 -20.31
C THR A 96 -13.66 -0.14 -21.42
N ILE A 97 -14.89 0.12 -21.02
CA ILE A 97 -16.01 0.17 -21.96
C ILE A 97 -16.11 1.55 -22.58
N LYS A 98 -16.16 2.62 -21.76
CA LYS A 98 -16.37 3.99 -22.21
C LYS A 98 -15.15 4.57 -22.92
N ASP A 99 -13.97 4.28 -22.40
CA ASP A 99 -12.72 4.79 -22.98
C ASP A 99 -12.23 3.93 -24.15
N ASN A 100 -12.90 2.79 -24.41
CA ASN A 100 -12.49 1.78 -25.39
C ASN A 100 -11.01 1.39 -25.29
N TYR A 101 -10.49 1.32 -24.06
CA TYR A 101 -9.09 1.01 -23.79
C TYR A 101 -8.91 -0.48 -23.49
N ARG A 102 -7.96 -1.13 -24.14
CA ARG A 102 -7.68 -2.57 -24.01
C ARG A 102 -6.20 -2.82 -23.81
N LEU A 103 -5.75 -2.86 -22.55
CA LEU A 103 -4.38 -3.21 -22.23
C LEU A 103 -4.12 -4.68 -22.59
N GLY A 104 -3.06 -4.93 -23.32
CA GLY A 104 -2.56 -6.26 -23.66
C GLY A 104 -2.93 -6.76 -25.04
N GLU A 105 -3.80 -6.07 -25.80
CA GLU A 105 -4.19 -6.46 -27.14
C GLU A 105 -3.41 -5.71 -28.24
N ASP A 106 -3.10 -4.42 -28.01
CA ASP A 106 -2.41 -3.60 -28.99
C ASP A 106 -1.06 -3.05 -28.47
N ILE A 107 -0.18 -2.75 -29.41
CA ILE A 107 1.13 -2.18 -29.11
C ILE A 107 1.00 -0.76 -28.53
N GLN A 108 -0.01 0.00 -28.97
CA GLN A 108 -0.22 1.37 -28.52
C GLN A 108 -0.56 1.42 -27.03
N SER A 109 -1.43 0.52 -26.55
CA SER A 109 -1.76 0.40 -25.13
C SER A 109 -0.56 0.03 -24.28
N LYS A 110 0.33 -0.85 -24.80
CA LYS A 110 1.57 -1.23 -24.12
C LYS A 110 2.56 -0.08 -24.05
N VAL A 111 2.75 0.65 -25.15
CA VAL A 111 3.60 1.84 -25.22
C VAL A 111 3.09 2.93 -24.28
N LEU A 112 1.79 3.16 -24.26
CA LEU A 112 1.16 4.12 -23.35
C LEU A 112 1.37 3.75 -21.88
N ALA A 113 1.12 2.49 -21.50
CA ALA A 113 1.36 1.99 -20.15
C ALA A 113 2.84 2.10 -19.74
N PHE A 114 3.77 1.81 -20.66
CA PHE A 114 5.21 1.96 -20.44
C PHE A 114 5.60 3.44 -20.25
N ALA A 115 5.16 4.34 -21.14
CA ALA A 115 5.42 5.78 -21.03
C ALA A 115 4.91 6.35 -19.70
N PHE A 116 3.77 5.87 -19.27
CA PHE A 116 3.18 6.24 -17.99
C PHE A 116 3.98 5.69 -16.81
N GLY A 117 4.41 4.44 -16.84
CA GLY A 117 5.28 3.86 -15.82
C GLY A 117 6.57 4.66 -15.66
N LEU A 118 7.20 5.03 -16.77
CA LEU A 118 8.41 5.85 -16.79
C LEU A 118 8.17 7.26 -16.20
N SER A 119 7.07 7.90 -16.53
CA SER A 119 6.70 9.21 -15.96
C SER A 119 6.54 9.16 -14.44
N ALA A 120 5.90 8.11 -13.92
CA ALA A 120 5.75 7.90 -12.48
C ALA A 120 7.08 7.67 -11.77
N GLU A 121 8.00 6.96 -12.41
CA GLU A 121 9.35 6.75 -11.88
C GLU A 121 10.17 8.05 -11.86
N ILE A 122 10.12 8.85 -12.92
CA ILE A 122 10.75 10.16 -13.00
C ILE A 122 10.24 11.07 -11.87
N GLU A 123 8.92 11.12 -11.64
CA GLU A 123 8.35 11.94 -10.57
C GLU A 123 8.82 11.50 -9.18
N ARG A 124 8.84 10.18 -8.90
CA ARG A 124 9.38 9.65 -7.63
C ARG A 124 10.83 10.07 -7.43
N ASN A 125 11.64 9.99 -8.48
CA ASN A 125 13.04 10.39 -8.44
C ASN A 125 13.20 11.89 -8.18
N LEU A 126 12.41 12.75 -8.83
CA LEU A 126 12.40 14.20 -8.60
C LEU A 126 11.97 14.54 -7.17
N ILE A 127 10.93 13.90 -6.62
CA ILE A 127 10.50 14.10 -5.22
C ILE A 127 11.61 13.67 -4.26
N SER A 128 12.25 12.52 -4.51
CA SER A 128 13.37 12.03 -3.70
C SER A 128 14.55 13.01 -3.72
N GLN A 129 14.90 13.52 -4.91
CA GLN A 129 15.97 14.49 -5.07
C GLN A 129 15.66 15.80 -4.32
N ARG A 130 14.49 16.38 -4.53
CA ARG A 130 14.06 17.60 -3.82
C ARG A 130 14.08 17.41 -2.30
N THR A 131 13.66 16.24 -1.82
CA THR A 131 13.69 15.93 -0.38
C THR A 131 15.13 15.85 0.13
N LYS A 132 16.05 15.20 -0.61
CA LYS A 132 17.48 15.14 -0.26
C LYS A 132 18.10 16.52 -0.20
N GLU A 133 17.82 17.38 -1.18
CA GLU A 133 18.31 18.75 -1.25
C GLU A 133 17.77 19.60 -0.07
N ALA A 134 16.47 19.51 0.22
CA ALA A 134 15.87 20.21 1.34
C ALA A 134 16.46 19.76 2.70
N LEU A 135 16.69 18.44 2.87
CA LEU A 135 17.33 17.91 4.08
C LEU A 135 18.79 18.32 4.17
N ALA A 136 19.53 18.36 3.05
CA ALA A 136 20.92 18.84 3.01
C ALA A 136 20.99 20.32 3.41
N ARG A 137 20.11 21.17 2.88
CA ARG A 137 20.00 22.59 3.27
C ARG A 137 19.72 22.73 4.77
N LYS A 138 18.77 21.96 5.32
CA LYS A 138 18.46 22.00 6.75
C LYS A 138 19.65 21.59 7.64
N ARG A 139 20.45 20.61 7.19
CA ARG A 139 21.69 20.23 7.89
C ARG A 139 22.72 21.36 7.84
N ALA A 140 22.88 22.03 6.70
CA ALA A 140 23.78 23.18 6.56
C ALA A 140 23.35 24.37 7.43
N GLU A 141 22.04 24.55 7.64
CA GLU A 141 21.46 25.52 8.58
C GLU A 141 21.66 25.12 10.07
N GLY A 142 22.34 24.00 10.36
CA GLY A 142 22.58 23.49 11.73
C GLY A 142 21.40 22.79 12.37
N VAL A 143 20.32 22.53 11.63
CA VAL A 143 19.15 21.81 12.15
C VAL A 143 19.47 20.33 12.33
N ILE A 144 19.35 19.81 13.56
CA ILE A 144 19.50 18.40 13.86
C ILE A 144 18.26 17.67 13.36
N LEU A 145 18.44 16.86 12.30
CA LEU A 145 17.37 16.06 11.72
C LEU A 145 17.20 14.74 12.46
N GLY A 146 15.96 14.29 12.55
CA GLY A 146 15.61 13.05 13.19
C GLY A 146 15.00 13.23 14.58
N ARG A 147 14.84 12.11 15.29
CA ARG A 147 14.27 12.15 16.63
C ARG A 147 15.27 12.75 17.63
N PRO A 148 14.89 13.75 18.44
CA PRO A 148 15.78 14.30 19.46
C PRO A 148 16.31 13.23 20.41
N LYS A 149 17.58 13.35 20.80
CA LYS A 149 18.17 12.45 21.77
C LYS A 149 17.38 12.50 23.09
N GLY A 150 17.06 11.34 23.66
CA GLY A 150 16.31 11.27 24.92
C GLY A 150 14.79 11.41 24.80
N SER A 151 14.23 11.69 23.62
CA SER A 151 12.78 11.89 23.42
C SER A 151 11.93 10.61 23.51
N SER A 152 12.52 9.44 23.82
CA SER A 152 11.76 8.24 24.07
C SER A 152 11.03 8.32 25.41
N SER A 153 9.71 8.31 25.42
CA SER A 153 8.93 8.21 26.66
C SER A 153 9.05 6.79 27.25
N LYS A 154 8.93 6.68 28.57
CA LYS A 154 8.89 5.39 29.30
C LYS A 154 7.84 4.46 28.68
N ASN A 155 6.70 5.00 28.28
CA ASN A 155 5.58 4.25 27.70
C ASN A 155 5.88 3.63 26.31
N SER A 156 6.94 4.04 25.62
CA SER A 156 7.32 3.47 24.31
C SER A 156 8.15 2.17 24.43
N TYR A 157 8.56 1.80 25.62
CA TYR A 157 9.34 0.57 25.86
C TYR A 157 8.42 -0.64 26.03
N LYS A 158 8.81 -1.79 25.45
CA LYS A 158 8.12 -3.07 25.64
C LYS A 158 8.05 -3.54 27.10
N LEU A 159 8.88 -2.97 27.96
CA LEU A 159 8.99 -3.26 29.39
C LEU A 159 8.14 -2.30 30.24
N CYS A 160 7.51 -1.30 29.66
CA CYS A 160 6.57 -0.44 30.36
C CYS A 160 5.46 -1.27 31.00
N LYS A 161 5.10 -0.94 32.26
CA LYS A 161 4.15 -1.68 33.10
C LYS A 161 4.59 -3.10 33.52
N LYS A 162 5.84 -3.46 33.33
CA LYS A 162 6.41 -4.74 33.77
C LYS A 162 7.48 -4.55 34.85
N GLU A 163 7.52 -3.37 35.48
CA GLU A 163 8.54 -3.04 36.48
C GLU A 163 8.51 -3.99 37.68
N ASN A 164 7.33 -4.38 38.17
CA ASN A 164 7.19 -5.32 39.29
C ASN A 164 7.80 -6.68 38.95
N ILE A 165 7.53 -7.18 37.74
CA ILE A 165 8.10 -8.45 37.28
C ILE A 165 9.62 -8.35 37.15
N LEU A 166 10.11 -7.22 36.63
CA LEU A 166 11.56 -6.98 36.53
C LEU A 166 12.21 -6.92 37.92
N GLN A 167 11.56 -6.28 38.89
CA GLN A 167 12.03 -6.17 40.26
C GLN A 167 12.11 -7.56 40.96
N GLU A 168 11.07 -8.39 40.79
CA GLU A 168 11.07 -9.77 41.27
C GLU A 168 12.21 -10.59 40.66
N MET A 169 12.44 -10.45 39.34
CA MET A 169 13.54 -11.14 38.69
C MET A 169 14.91 -10.69 39.16
N ILE A 170 15.09 -9.40 39.47
CA ILE A 170 16.33 -8.86 40.07
C ILE A 170 16.52 -9.41 41.48
N ASN A 171 15.47 -9.40 42.29
CA ASN A 171 15.52 -9.93 43.68
C ASN A 171 15.85 -11.43 43.69
N ASN A 172 15.43 -12.17 42.68
CA ASN A 172 15.75 -13.59 42.49
C ASN A 172 17.11 -13.82 41.82
N ASN A 173 17.96 -12.78 41.67
CA ASN A 173 19.29 -12.83 41.07
C ASN A 173 19.35 -13.42 39.65
N LEU A 174 18.26 -13.28 38.86
CA LEU A 174 18.26 -13.73 37.47
C LEU A 174 19.21 -12.88 36.60
N SER A 175 19.99 -13.54 35.77
CA SER A 175 20.83 -12.85 34.80
C SER A 175 20.00 -12.14 33.71
N TYR A 176 20.54 -11.07 33.09
CA TYR A 176 19.88 -10.38 31.96
C TYR A 176 19.62 -11.32 30.78
N CYS A 177 20.37 -12.42 30.65
CA CYS A 177 20.14 -13.42 29.62
C CYS A 177 18.88 -14.26 29.89
N GLU A 178 18.67 -14.66 31.12
CA GLU A 178 17.48 -15.40 31.57
C GLU A 178 16.24 -14.52 31.51
N MET A 179 16.31 -13.27 32.00
CA MET A 179 15.25 -12.28 31.87
C MET A 179 14.86 -12.06 30.39
N SER A 180 15.86 -12.02 29.49
CA SER A 180 15.66 -11.87 28.04
C SER A 180 14.83 -13.01 27.45
N ARG A 181 15.07 -14.24 27.85
CA ARG A 181 14.32 -15.42 27.39
C ARG A 181 12.88 -15.39 27.90
N ILE A 182 12.67 -15.05 29.17
CA ILE A 182 11.34 -15.00 29.80
C ILE A 182 10.50 -13.88 29.21
N LEU A 183 11.06 -12.67 29.08
CA LEU A 183 10.35 -11.47 28.63
C LEU A 183 10.30 -11.32 27.12
N LYS A 184 11.01 -12.18 26.36
CA LYS A 184 11.17 -12.12 24.89
C LYS A 184 11.62 -10.73 24.39
N VAL A 185 12.59 -10.14 25.12
CA VAL A 185 13.17 -8.83 24.84
C VAL A 185 14.69 -8.93 24.91
N HIS A 186 15.39 -8.28 23.99
CA HIS A 186 16.85 -8.33 23.96
C HIS A 186 17.49 -7.85 25.28
N ARG A 187 18.54 -8.54 25.77
CA ARG A 187 19.22 -8.25 27.04
C ARG A 187 19.64 -6.78 27.21
N ASN A 188 20.12 -6.14 26.14
CA ASN A 188 20.52 -4.74 26.20
C ASN A 188 19.30 -3.80 26.42
N THR A 189 18.11 -4.17 25.93
CA THR A 189 16.89 -3.41 26.20
C THR A 189 16.51 -3.47 27.67
N ILE A 190 16.69 -4.64 28.31
CA ILE A 190 16.44 -4.84 29.75
C ILE A 190 17.43 -4.01 30.56
N SER A 191 18.73 -4.17 30.29
CA SER A 191 19.79 -3.41 30.98
C SER A 191 19.59 -1.90 30.85
N ASN A 192 19.32 -1.40 29.66
CA ASN A 192 19.08 0.02 29.42
C ASN A 192 17.80 0.52 30.13
N TYR A 193 16.75 -0.31 30.17
CA TYR A 193 15.51 0.05 30.87
C TYR A 193 15.71 0.15 32.39
N ILE A 194 16.38 -0.85 33.00
CA ILE A 194 16.69 -0.86 34.44
C ILE A 194 17.54 0.36 34.77
N LYS A 195 18.65 0.59 34.04
CA LYS A 195 19.54 1.74 34.28
C LYS A 195 18.82 3.09 34.16
N LYS A 196 17.89 3.21 33.25
CA LYS A 196 17.25 4.50 32.96
C LYS A 196 16.02 4.78 33.82
N TYR A 197 15.29 3.75 34.26
CA TYR A 197 13.96 3.92 34.87
C TYR A 197 13.77 3.22 36.22
N MET A 198 14.68 2.32 36.60
CA MET A 198 14.57 1.56 37.87
C MET A 198 15.71 1.86 38.85
N ASN A 199 16.87 2.31 38.36
CA ASN A 199 18.03 2.67 39.21
C ASN A 199 18.19 4.21 39.33
N ALA A 200 17.10 4.96 39.19
CA ALA A 200 17.09 6.41 39.40
C ALA A 200 16.64 6.74 40.81
#